data_7658e208de092ea360e00e16a411587b
#
_entry.id   7658e208de092ea360e00e16a411587b
#
_cell.length_a   1.000
_cell.length_b   1.000
_cell.length_c   1.000
_cell.angle_alpha   90.00
_cell.angle_beta   90.00
_cell.angle_gamma   90.00
#
_symmetry.space_group_name_H-M   'P 1'
#
loop_
_entity.id
_entity.type
_entity.pdbx_description
1 polymer ?
#
loop_
_entity_poly.entity_id
_entity_poly.type
_entity_poly.pdbx_seq_one_letter_code
_entity_poly.pdbx_strand_id
1 'polypeptide(L)'
;TFLFTPNYFRLILPHKAPGKEIFYVPYLRFKGNVYYCKGMMLGHRVVDITHVGVPLKGIPASLGLRPQTMKMKFVTPDTEGSFLKFSLKANDILARAGKLSSGTASKQIFHRAYIGETSSLIYLPLFLERNRLFDAILNRPLAGSHQNHDVFKQSINSNPRWKLTFLPTLCPQCGWNLEGERDSVVLTCSNCETAWEASNNKFVR
;
A
#
# COMPACT_ATOMS: atom_id res chain seq x y z
N THR A 1 8.78 -14.02 -10.73
CA THR A 1 9.25 -12.67 -10.33
C THR A 1 8.08 -11.73 -10.52
N PHE A 2 7.37 -11.38 -9.46
CA PHE A 2 6.32 -10.37 -9.54
C PHE A 2 6.97 -9.01 -9.74
N LEU A 3 6.75 -8.38 -10.89
CA LEU A 3 7.02 -6.97 -11.11
C LEU A 3 5.96 -6.18 -10.31
N PHE A 4 6.34 -5.81 -9.12
CA PHE A 4 5.50 -5.05 -8.21
C PHE A 4 5.58 -3.57 -8.59
N THR A 5 4.57 -3.07 -9.26
CA THR A 5 4.37 -1.62 -9.48
C THR A 5 3.24 -1.12 -8.58
N PRO A 6 3.54 -0.74 -7.33
CA PRO A 6 2.50 -0.31 -6.43
C PRO A 6 1.96 1.06 -6.84
N ASN A 7 0.67 1.27 -6.63
CA ASN A 7 0.09 2.60 -6.64
C ASN A 7 0.55 3.38 -5.39
N TYR A 8 0.82 4.68 -5.55
CA TYR A 8 1.30 5.54 -4.47
C TYR A 8 0.20 6.48 -4.00
N PHE A 9 -0.20 6.31 -2.75
CA PHE A 9 -1.21 7.15 -2.10
C PHE A 9 -0.61 7.84 -0.88
N ARG A 10 -1.16 8.98 -0.49
CA ARG A 10 -0.92 9.59 0.81
C ARG A 10 -2.23 9.83 1.54
N LEU A 11 -2.22 9.71 2.86
CA LEU A 11 -3.34 10.14 3.69
C LEU A 11 -3.42 11.67 3.68
N ILE A 12 -4.63 12.20 3.60
CA ILE A 12 -4.86 13.65 3.56
C ILE A 12 -4.83 14.18 4.99
N LEU A 13 -4.08 15.23 5.18
CA LEU A 13 -4.08 15.98 6.43
C LEU A 13 -5.46 16.60 6.65
N PRO A 14 -6.11 16.41 7.80
CA PRO A 14 -7.40 17.04 8.12
C PRO A 14 -7.26 18.55 8.22
N HIS A 15 -6.09 19.05 8.61
CA HIS A 15 -5.78 20.48 8.72
C HIS A 15 -4.41 20.76 8.11
N LYS A 16 -4.25 21.96 7.52
CA LYS A 16 -2.91 22.42 7.14
C LYS A 16 -2.08 22.56 8.42
N ALA A 17 -0.86 22.04 8.41
CA ALA A 17 0.12 22.23 9.48
C ALA A 17 1.13 23.30 9.05
N PRO A 18 0.78 24.61 9.15
CA PRO A 18 1.63 25.68 8.65
C PRO A 18 2.96 25.69 9.41
N GLY A 19 4.08 25.79 8.68
CA GLY A 19 5.42 25.88 9.25
C GLY A 19 5.99 24.58 9.78
N LYS A 20 5.32 23.41 9.62
CA LYS A 20 5.86 22.11 10.00
C LYS A 20 6.35 21.34 8.79
N GLU A 21 7.55 20.82 8.87
CA GLU A 21 8.07 19.88 7.86
C GLU A 21 7.35 18.54 8.00
N ILE A 22 6.76 18.07 6.88
CA ILE A 22 6.02 16.81 6.84
C ILE A 22 6.90 15.72 6.25
N PHE A 23 7.02 14.63 7.01
CA PHE A 23 7.70 13.39 6.60
C PHE A 23 6.66 12.33 6.26
N TYR A 24 6.80 11.71 5.11
CA TYR A 24 5.92 10.68 4.62
C TYR A 24 6.54 9.30 4.78
N VAL A 25 5.95 8.49 5.66
CA VAL A 25 6.43 7.13 5.96
C VAL A 25 5.65 6.12 5.14
N PRO A 26 6.33 5.28 4.31
CA PRO A 26 5.66 4.33 3.43
C PRO A 26 5.14 3.11 4.20
N TYR A 27 3.90 2.74 3.90
CA TYR A 27 3.26 1.49 4.31
C TYR A 27 2.86 0.71 3.07
N LEU A 28 3.25 -0.55 3.00
CA LEU A 28 2.73 -1.46 1.99
C LEU A 28 1.31 -1.89 2.39
N ARG A 29 0.35 -1.69 1.51
CA ARG A 29 -0.99 -2.28 1.59
C ARG A 29 -1.09 -3.43 0.63
N PHE A 30 -1.60 -4.54 1.09
CA PHE A 30 -2.02 -5.67 0.30
C PHE A 30 -3.50 -5.92 0.55
N LYS A 31 -4.30 -5.89 -0.53
CA LYS A 31 -5.70 -6.31 -0.55
C LYS A 31 -5.81 -7.46 -1.53
N GLY A 32 -6.37 -8.58 -1.09
CA GLY A 32 -6.49 -9.78 -1.92
C GLY A 32 -6.82 -11.01 -1.10
N ASN A 33 -6.59 -12.16 -1.69
CA ASN A 33 -6.84 -13.47 -1.08
C ASN A 33 -5.54 -14.11 -0.59
N VAL A 34 -5.60 -14.68 0.61
CA VAL A 34 -4.57 -15.56 1.11
C VAL A 34 -5.10 -16.99 1.07
N TYR A 35 -4.51 -17.80 0.22
CA TYR A 35 -4.75 -19.25 0.16
C TYR A 35 -3.78 -19.97 1.04
N TYR A 36 -4.25 -20.99 1.75
CA TYR A 36 -3.41 -21.77 2.64
C TYR A 36 -3.83 -23.24 2.65
N CYS A 37 -2.84 -24.13 2.83
CA CYS A 37 -3.04 -25.54 3.01
C CYS A 37 -2.87 -25.91 4.49
N LYS A 38 -3.91 -26.48 5.07
CA LYS A 38 -3.88 -27.04 6.44
C LYS A 38 -4.16 -28.54 6.37
N GLY A 39 -3.13 -29.36 6.51
CA GLY A 39 -3.22 -30.76 6.18
C GLY A 39 -3.62 -30.98 4.72
N MET A 40 -4.64 -31.76 4.45
CA MET A 40 -5.18 -31.99 3.10
C MET A 40 -6.27 -30.98 2.71
N MET A 41 -6.57 -29.99 3.56
CA MET A 41 -7.61 -28.99 3.28
C MET A 41 -7.00 -27.72 2.71
N LEU A 42 -7.58 -27.24 1.60
CA LEU A 42 -7.31 -25.92 1.05
C LEU A 42 -8.34 -24.93 1.61
N GLY A 43 -7.84 -23.87 2.22
CA GLY A 43 -8.66 -22.75 2.67
C GLY A 43 -8.22 -21.44 2.02
N HIS A 44 -9.10 -20.44 2.05
CA HIS A 44 -8.76 -19.08 1.66
C HIS A 44 -9.42 -18.07 2.58
N ARG A 45 -8.88 -16.87 2.60
CA ARG A 45 -9.52 -15.74 3.27
C ARG A 45 -9.12 -14.44 2.58
N VAL A 46 -10.08 -13.53 2.49
CA VAL A 46 -9.82 -12.16 2.04
C VAL A 46 -9.08 -11.40 3.13
N VAL A 47 -8.07 -10.65 2.75
CA VAL A 47 -7.29 -9.79 3.65
C VAL A 47 -7.12 -8.40 3.05
N ASP A 48 -7.16 -7.39 3.90
CA ASP A 48 -6.77 -6.02 3.59
C ASP A 48 -5.84 -5.56 4.73
N ILE A 49 -4.57 -5.59 4.47
CA ILE A 49 -3.53 -5.40 5.49
C ILE A 49 -2.53 -4.34 5.07
N THR A 50 -2.04 -3.60 6.06
CA THR A 50 -0.94 -2.65 5.86
C THR A 50 0.21 -2.99 6.79
N HIS A 51 1.42 -2.73 6.35
CA HIS A 51 2.62 -2.85 7.18
C HIS A 51 3.64 -1.78 6.82
N VAL A 52 4.28 -1.21 7.85
CA VAL A 52 5.35 -0.23 7.66
C VAL A 52 6.47 -0.77 6.78
N GLY A 53 6.92 0.04 5.83
CA GLY A 53 7.95 -0.33 4.83
C GLY A 53 9.38 0.08 5.20
N VAL A 54 9.59 0.59 6.40
CA VAL A 54 10.88 1.06 6.91
C VAL A 54 11.16 0.51 8.32
N PRO A 55 12.40 0.23 8.71
CA PRO A 55 12.76 -0.33 10.00
C PRO A 55 12.85 0.75 11.09
N LEU A 56 11.80 1.55 11.29
CA LEU A 56 11.75 2.60 12.29
C LEU A 56 11.06 2.13 13.57
N LYS A 57 11.66 2.43 14.72
CA LYS A 57 11.09 2.17 16.04
C LYS A 57 10.05 3.25 16.40
N GLY A 58 9.05 2.88 17.19
CA GLY A 58 8.03 3.83 17.68
C GLY A 58 6.98 4.26 16.64
N ILE A 59 7.05 3.72 15.43
CA ILE A 59 6.04 3.93 14.40
C ILE A 59 5.08 2.72 14.40
N PRO A 60 3.76 2.94 14.24
CA PRO A 60 2.81 1.84 14.16
C PRO A 60 3.19 0.84 13.08
N ALA A 61 3.19 -0.46 13.39
CA ALA A 61 3.50 -1.50 12.41
C ALA A 61 2.46 -1.57 11.28
N SER A 62 1.22 -1.15 11.54
CA SER A 62 0.11 -1.12 10.59
C SER A 62 -0.68 0.17 10.71
N LEU A 63 -1.32 0.59 9.61
CA LEU A 63 -2.27 1.71 9.60
C LEU A 63 -3.64 1.33 10.15
N GLY A 64 -3.90 0.04 10.39
CA GLY A 64 -5.22 -0.46 10.80
C GLY A 64 -6.28 -0.14 9.75
N LEU A 65 -7.42 0.39 10.18
CA LEU A 65 -8.55 0.74 9.32
C LEU A 65 -8.43 2.10 8.61
N ARG A 66 -7.33 2.84 8.79
CA ARG A 66 -7.17 4.17 8.19
C ARG A 66 -7.32 4.18 6.66
N PRO A 67 -6.79 3.19 5.90
CA PRO A 67 -6.95 3.18 4.46
C PRO A 67 -8.39 3.02 3.98
N GLN A 68 -9.27 2.47 4.82
CA GLN A 68 -10.70 2.30 4.52
C GLN A 68 -11.54 3.50 4.95
N THR A 69 -11.13 4.18 6.04
CA THR A 69 -11.94 5.22 6.70
C THR A 69 -11.49 6.64 6.37
N MET A 70 -10.24 6.83 5.96
CA MET A 70 -9.67 8.15 5.69
C MET A 70 -9.56 8.42 4.20
N LYS A 71 -9.68 9.70 3.83
CA LYS A 71 -9.46 10.13 2.45
C LYS A 71 -7.99 10.00 2.07
N MET A 72 -7.75 9.46 0.89
CA MET A 72 -6.43 9.34 0.29
C MET A 72 -6.36 10.13 -1.02
N LYS A 73 -5.18 10.63 -1.35
CA LYS A 73 -4.85 11.20 -2.66
C LYS A 73 -3.66 10.48 -3.24
N PHE A 74 -3.57 10.45 -4.56
CA PHE A 74 -2.36 10.02 -5.24
C PHE A 74 -1.19 10.94 -4.87
N VAL A 75 -0.01 10.35 -4.75
CA VAL A 75 1.24 11.12 -4.68
C VAL A 75 1.59 11.54 -6.10
N THR A 76 1.81 12.80 -6.31
CA THR A 76 2.23 13.37 -7.60
C THR A 76 3.62 13.97 -7.45
N PRO A 77 4.35 14.26 -8.56
CA PRO A 77 5.65 14.92 -8.48
C PRO A 77 5.62 16.25 -7.74
N ASP A 78 4.48 16.96 -7.76
CA ASP A 78 4.27 18.25 -7.09
C ASP A 78 3.85 18.10 -5.61
N THR A 79 3.82 16.88 -5.08
CA THR A 79 3.46 16.68 -3.67
C THR A 79 4.60 17.15 -2.77
N GLU A 80 4.36 18.23 -2.02
CA GLU A 80 5.31 18.78 -1.06
C GLU A 80 5.52 17.83 0.13
N GLY A 81 6.76 17.80 0.65
CA GLY A 81 7.17 17.04 1.83
C GLY A 81 8.29 16.05 1.56
N SER A 82 8.84 15.51 2.63
CA SER A 82 9.99 14.59 2.58
C SER A 82 9.49 13.14 2.61
N PHE A 83 9.75 12.37 1.55
CA PHE A 83 9.32 10.98 1.45
C PHE A 83 10.43 10.01 1.86
N LEU A 84 10.16 9.13 2.83
CA LEU A 84 11.09 8.06 3.18
C LEU A 84 11.04 6.97 2.11
N LYS A 85 12.23 6.47 1.76
CA LYS A 85 12.35 5.37 0.80
C LYS A 85 11.85 4.08 1.41
N PHE A 86 11.00 3.37 0.67
CA PHE A 86 10.61 2.01 1.01
C PHE A 86 11.86 1.08 0.98
N SER A 87 12.20 0.44 2.10
CA SER A 87 13.46 -0.29 2.26
C SER A 87 13.31 -1.77 2.60
N LEU A 88 12.13 -2.20 3.07
CA LEU A 88 11.89 -3.60 3.40
C LEU A 88 11.47 -4.39 2.14
N LYS A 89 11.79 -5.68 2.10
CA LYS A 89 11.34 -6.55 1.01
C LYS A 89 9.83 -6.81 1.15
N ALA A 90 9.09 -6.70 0.05
CA ALA A 90 7.63 -6.89 0.04
C ALA A 90 7.24 -8.28 0.57
N ASN A 91 7.98 -9.33 0.24
CA ASN A 91 7.73 -10.69 0.74
C ASN A 91 7.86 -10.80 2.26
N ASP A 92 8.83 -10.11 2.87
CA ASP A 92 9.01 -10.11 4.32
C ASP A 92 7.86 -9.39 5.01
N ILE A 93 7.37 -8.31 4.40
CA ILE A 93 6.22 -7.57 4.87
C ILE A 93 4.96 -8.42 4.83
N LEU A 94 4.68 -9.09 3.70
CA LEU A 94 3.53 -9.96 3.54
C LEU A 94 3.57 -11.13 4.52
N ALA A 95 4.75 -11.72 4.74
CA ALA A 95 4.93 -12.78 5.73
C ALA A 95 4.63 -12.32 7.16
N ARG A 96 5.06 -11.11 7.54
CA ARG A 96 4.77 -10.51 8.87
C ARG A 96 3.29 -10.16 9.02
N ALA A 97 2.71 -9.52 8.00
CA ALA A 97 1.31 -9.17 7.98
C ALA A 97 0.40 -10.40 8.02
N GLY A 98 0.77 -11.47 7.33
CA GLY A 98 0.08 -12.75 7.38
C GLY A 98 0.10 -13.40 8.78
N LYS A 99 1.16 -13.22 9.56
CA LYS A 99 1.21 -13.66 10.96
C LYS A 99 0.27 -12.86 11.87
N LEU A 100 0.20 -11.55 11.68
CA LEU A 100 -0.68 -10.67 12.46
C LEU A 100 -2.17 -10.93 12.19
N SER A 101 -2.50 -11.31 10.96
CA SER A 101 -3.89 -11.56 10.56
C SER A 101 -4.38 -12.98 10.85
N SER A 102 -3.48 -13.91 11.13
CA SER A 102 -3.82 -15.32 11.40
C SER A 102 -3.95 -15.56 12.90
N GLY A 103 -4.89 -15.03 13.62
CA GLY A 103 -5.12 -15.25 15.06
C GLY A 103 -5.07 -16.72 15.57
N THR A 104 -4.58 -17.63 14.77
CA THR A 104 -4.39 -19.04 15.06
C THR A 104 -2.93 -19.41 14.93
N ALA A 105 -2.39 -20.04 15.96
CA ALA A 105 -1.03 -20.58 15.99
C ALA A 105 -0.78 -21.48 14.75
N SER A 106 0.07 -20.99 13.86
CA SER A 106 0.22 -21.45 12.48
C SER A 106 1.07 -22.72 12.30
N LYS A 107 1.24 -23.55 13.32
CA LYS A 107 2.06 -24.77 13.24
C LYS A 107 1.54 -25.84 12.25
N GLN A 108 0.32 -25.67 11.72
CA GLN A 108 -0.31 -26.65 10.82
C GLN A 108 -0.46 -26.16 9.36
N ILE A 109 0.05 -24.98 9.03
CA ILE A 109 -0.04 -24.48 7.66
C ILE A 109 1.24 -24.83 6.92
N PHE A 110 1.13 -25.70 5.90
CA PHE A 110 2.26 -26.17 5.11
C PHE A 110 2.62 -25.20 3.98
N HIS A 111 1.63 -24.51 3.40
CA HIS A 111 1.84 -23.62 2.28
C HIS A 111 0.91 -22.41 2.36
N ARG A 112 1.38 -21.26 1.88
CA ARG A 112 0.59 -20.04 1.69
C ARG A 112 0.89 -19.39 0.36
N ALA A 113 -0.16 -18.96 -0.32
CA ALA A 113 -0.04 -18.13 -1.51
C ALA A 113 -0.87 -16.85 -1.32
N TYR A 114 -0.31 -15.73 -1.76
CA TYR A 114 -0.97 -14.43 -1.73
C TYR A 114 -1.31 -14.08 -3.17
N ILE A 115 -2.61 -13.95 -3.47
CA ILE A 115 -3.10 -13.49 -4.76
C ILE A 115 -3.75 -12.14 -4.52
N GLY A 116 -3.03 -11.07 -4.91
CA GLY A 116 -3.46 -9.70 -4.68
C GLY A 116 -4.30 -9.16 -5.83
N GLU A 117 -5.37 -8.49 -5.48
CA GLU A 117 -6.13 -7.65 -6.42
C GLU A 117 -5.45 -6.30 -6.58
N THR A 118 -4.96 -5.74 -5.48
CA THR A 118 -4.23 -4.47 -5.47
C THR A 118 -3.06 -4.48 -4.50
N SER A 119 -1.98 -3.85 -4.93
CA SER A 119 -0.85 -3.51 -4.09
C SER A 119 -0.63 -2.00 -4.15
N SER A 120 -0.46 -1.37 -3.00
CA SER A 120 -0.22 0.07 -2.96
C SER A 120 0.74 0.44 -1.84
N LEU A 121 1.45 1.55 -2.03
CA LEU A 121 2.17 2.23 -0.96
C LEU A 121 1.32 3.38 -0.46
N ILE A 122 1.01 3.37 0.83
CA ILE A 122 0.27 4.43 1.50
C ILE A 122 1.24 5.16 2.41
N TYR A 123 1.36 6.45 2.21
CA TYR A 123 2.25 7.30 3.00
C TYR A 123 1.50 7.92 4.17
N LEU A 124 1.98 7.63 5.39
CA LEU A 124 1.53 8.25 6.62
C LEU A 124 2.29 9.56 6.82
N PRO A 125 1.62 10.72 6.87
CA PRO A 125 2.28 11.98 7.19
C PRO A 125 2.59 12.08 8.68
N LEU A 126 3.82 12.40 9.00
CA LEU A 126 4.34 12.65 10.34
C LEU A 126 5.02 14.02 10.37
N PHE A 127 5.15 14.61 11.55
CA PHE A 127 5.98 15.79 11.77
C PHE A 127 6.76 15.70 13.07
N LEU A 128 7.85 16.45 13.15
CA LEU A 128 8.66 16.58 14.35
C LEU A 128 8.30 17.88 15.11
N GLU A 129 8.06 17.74 16.40
CA GLU A 129 7.89 18.88 17.29
C GLU A 129 8.57 18.61 18.63
N ARG A 130 9.44 19.53 19.06
CA ARG A 130 10.20 19.40 20.33
C ARG A 130 10.86 18.03 20.49
N ASN A 131 11.51 17.56 19.45
CA ASN A 131 12.19 16.26 19.40
C ASN A 131 11.29 15.02 19.57
N ARG A 132 9.99 15.17 19.37
CA ARG A 132 8.99 14.08 19.38
C ARG A 132 8.33 13.96 18.02
N LEU A 133 8.10 12.73 17.61
CA LEU A 133 7.40 12.42 16.36
C LEU A 133 5.89 12.39 16.61
N PHE A 134 5.15 13.09 15.80
CA PHE A 134 3.70 13.16 15.84
C PHE A 134 3.08 12.54 14.59
N ASP A 135 1.99 11.83 14.77
CA ASP A 135 1.08 11.48 13.70
C ASP A 135 0.32 12.74 13.26
N ALA A 136 0.55 13.18 12.04
CA ALA A 136 -0.03 14.42 11.54
C ALA A 136 -1.55 14.32 11.28
N ILE A 137 -2.08 13.10 11.15
CA ILE A 137 -3.51 12.86 10.97
C ILE A 137 -4.25 12.98 12.31
N LEU A 138 -3.72 12.31 13.33
CA LEU A 138 -4.35 12.24 14.65
C LEU A 138 -3.90 13.37 15.58
N ASN A 139 -2.88 14.11 15.16
CA ASN A 139 -2.20 15.14 15.97
C ASN A 139 -1.78 14.62 17.37
N ARG A 140 -1.23 13.40 17.41
CA ARG A 140 -0.83 12.71 18.64
C ARG A 140 0.63 12.31 18.57
N PRO A 141 1.37 12.41 19.71
CA PRO A 141 2.74 11.93 19.77
C PRO A 141 2.80 10.41 19.62
N LEU A 142 3.80 9.94 18.90
CA LEU A 142 4.11 8.51 18.78
C LEU A 142 5.01 8.09 19.94
N ALA A 143 4.68 6.95 20.57
CA ALA A 143 5.44 6.43 21.71
C ALA A 143 6.83 5.96 21.27
N GLY A 144 7.88 6.28 22.08
CA GLY A 144 9.23 5.77 21.88
C GLY A 144 9.99 6.33 20.66
N SER A 145 9.56 7.47 20.11
CA SER A 145 10.12 8.04 18.86
C SER A 145 11.40 8.86 19.01
N HIS A 146 11.96 9.00 20.22
CA HIS A 146 13.13 9.84 20.48
C HIS A 146 14.41 9.42 19.74
N GLN A 147 14.51 8.17 19.29
CA GLN A 147 15.72 7.61 18.66
C GLN A 147 15.78 7.74 17.14
N ASN A 148 14.74 8.26 16.50
CA ASN A 148 14.61 8.23 15.03
C ASN A 148 15.01 9.56 14.36
N HIS A 149 15.48 10.54 15.11
CA HIS A 149 15.75 11.91 14.61
C HIS A 149 16.73 11.92 13.43
N ASP A 150 17.77 11.10 13.48
CA ASP A 150 18.81 11.07 12.45
C ASP A 150 18.34 10.41 11.14
N VAL A 151 17.42 9.44 11.24
CA VAL A 151 16.85 8.77 10.06
C VAL A 151 15.98 9.73 9.24
N PHE A 152 15.24 10.61 9.91
CA PHE A 152 14.44 11.63 9.23
C PHE A 152 15.29 12.73 8.61
N LYS A 153 16.42 13.09 9.22
CA LYS A 153 17.39 14.03 8.63
C LYS A 153 18.14 13.45 7.42
N GLN A 154 18.38 12.14 7.44
CA GLN A 154 19.00 11.42 6.34
C GLN A 154 18.00 10.96 5.28
N SER A 155 16.70 11.17 5.50
CA SER A 155 15.69 10.86 4.51
C SER A 155 15.93 11.73 3.27
N ILE A 156 16.56 11.12 2.31
CA ILE A 156 16.76 11.66 0.98
C ILE A 156 15.37 11.99 0.45
N ASN A 157 15.18 13.17 -0.10
CA ASN A 157 14.03 13.57 -0.91
C ASN A 157 13.85 12.57 -2.07
N SER A 158 13.42 11.37 -1.77
CA SER A 158 13.01 10.41 -2.77
C SER A 158 11.58 10.74 -3.13
N ASN A 159 11.41 11.81 -3.91
CA ASN A 159 10.12 12.03 -4.55
C ASN A 159 9.87 10.79 -5.41
N PRO A 160 8.83 9.99 -5.12
CA PRO A 160 8.56 8.80 -5.91
C PRO A 160 8.36 9.25 -7.35
N ARG A 161 9.24 8.82 -8.25
CA ARG A 161 9.16 9.09 -9.70
C ARG A 161 8.03 8.28 -10.32
N TRP A 162 6.85 8.51 -9.82
CA TRP A 162 5.65 7.81 -10.26
C TRP A 162 4.78 8.76 -11.07
N LYS A 163 4.46 8.35 -12.28
CA LYS A 163 3.56 9.09 -13.15
C LYS A 163 2.22 8.38 -13.17
N LEU A 164 1.19 9.07 -12.72
CA LEU A 164 -0.18 8.60 -12.87
C LEU A 164 -0.52 8.59 -14.35
N THR A 165 -0.90 7.44 -14.88
CA THR A 165 -1.40 7.27 -16.24
C THR A 165 -2.79 6.67 -16.18
N PHE A 166 -3.68 7.18 -17.02
CA PHE A 166 -5.03 6.65 -17.17
C PHE A 166 -5.09 5.83 -18.46
N LEU A 167 -5.56 4.61 -18.32
CA LEU A 167 -5.81 3.73 -19.47
C LEU A 167 -7.31 3.81 -19.77
N PRO A 168 -7.72 4.23 -20.99
CA PRO A 168 -9.13 4.20 -21.38
C PRO A 168 -9.64 2.75 -21.33
N THR A 169 -10.76 2.52 -20.68
CA THR A 169 -11.36 1.18 -20.56
C THR A 169 -12.09 0.78 -21.83
N LEU A 170 -11.36 0.81 -22.95
CA LEU A 170 -11.85 0.40 -24.26
C LEU A 170 -11.21 -0.93 -24.68
N CYS A 171 -12.00 -1.82 -25.20
CA CYS A 171 -11.53 -3.12 -25.70
C CYS A 171 -10.54 -2.94 -26.85
N PRO A 172 -9.30 -3.44 -26.75
CA PRO A 172 -8.32 -3.32 -27.83
C PRO A 172 -8.72 -4.02 -29.12
N GLN A 173 -9.65 -4.99 -29.05
CA GLN A 173 -10.09 -5.77 -30.19
C GLN A 173 -11.25 -5.13 -30.95
N CYS A 174 -12.24 -4.57 -30.24
CA CYS A 174 -13.47 -4.09 -30.88
C CYS A 174 -13.85 -2.65 -30.54
N GLY A 175 -13.09 -1.99 -29.66
CA GLY A 175 -13.35 -0.61 -29.23
C GLY A 175 -14.54 -0.43 -28.27
N TRP A 176 -15.25 -1.51 -27.89
CA TRP A 176 -16.34 -1.44 -26.92
C TRP A 176 -15.84 -1.17 -25.51
N ASN A 177 -16.70 -0.70 -24.62
CA ASN A 177 -16.34 -0.51 -23.23
C ASN A 177 -15.99 -1.83 -22.54
N LEU A 178 -14.91 -1.84 -21.78
CA LEU A 178 -14.57 -2.94 -20.90
C LEU A 178 -15.27 -2.78 -19.55
N GLU A 179 -15.80 -3.87 -19.04
CA GLU A 179 -16.57 -3.94 -17.81
C GLU A 179 -15.82 -4.75 -16.75
N GLY A 180 -15.94 -4.35 -15.51
CA GLY A 180 -15.38 -5.04 -14.35
C GLY A 180 -15.81 -4.36 -13.05
N GLU A 181 -15.66 -5.06 -11.95
CA GLU A 181 -15.90 -4.49 -10.64
C GLU A 181 -14.77 -3.50 -10.28
N ARG A 182 -15.02 -2.67 -9.26
CA ARG A 182 -14.15 -1.55 -8.89
C ARG A 182 -12.66 -1.92 -8.71
N ASP A 183 -12.38 -3.11 -8.21
CA ASP A 183 -11.04 -3.60 -7.89
C ASP A 183 -10.65 -4.80 -8.79
N SER A 184 -11.32 -4.99 -9.93
CA SER A 184 -11.03 -6.09 -10.85
C SER A 184 -9.66 -5.94 -11.50
N VAL A 185 -8.89 -7.01 -11.50
CA VAL A 185 -7.61 -7.12 -12.21
C VAL A 185 -7.85 -7.39 -13.69
N VAL A 186 -8.94 -8.08 -14.00
CA VAL A 186 -9.36 -8.43 -15.35
C VAL A 186 -10.66 -7.71 -15.67
N LEU A 187 -10.71 -7.10 -16.84
CA LEU A 187 -11.90 -6.49 -17.42
C LEU A 187 -12.39 -7.34 -18.58
N THR A 188 -13.69 -7.43 -18.75
CA THR A 188 -14.32 -8.21 -19.81
C THR A 188 -15.00 -7.30 -20.83
N CYS A 189 -15.01 -7.73 -22.08
CA CYS A 189 -15.75 -7.09 -23.15
C CYS A 189 -17.00 -7.90 -23.44
N SER A 190 -18.18 -7.33 -23.18
CA SER A 190 -19.47 -7.96 -23.46
C SER A 190 -19.79 -8.07 -24.96
N ASN A 191 -19.13 -7.25 -25.80
CA ASN A 191 -19.37 -7.25 -27.25
C ASN A 191 -18.60 -8.35 -28.00
N CYS A 192 -17.36 -8.66 -27.63
CA CYS A 192 -16.54 -9.67 -28.30
C CYS A 192 -16.06 -10.79 -27.37
N GLU A 193 -16.61 -10.86 -26.17
CA GLU A 193 -16.39 -11.93 -25.18
C GLU A 193 -14.92 -12.16 -24.81
N THR A 194 -14.11 -11.09 -24.86
CA THR A 194 -12.70 -11.14 -24.51
C THR A 194 -12.43 -10.61 -23.11
N ALA A 195 -11.42 -11.18 -22.45
CA ALA A 195 -10.94 -10.73 -21.15
C ALA A 195 -9.55 -10.09 -21.29
N TRP A 196 -9.33 -9.01 -20.55
CA TRP A 196 -8.12 -8.19 -20.62
C TRP A 196 -7.61 -7.83 -19.25
N GLU A 197 -6.32 -8.01 -19.03
CA GLU A 197 -5.61 -7.54 -17.85
C GLU A 197 -4.93 -6.20 -18.14
N ALA A 198 -5.08 -5.23 -17.24
CA ALA A 198 -4.36 -3.96 -17.33
C ALA A 198 -2.92 -4.14 -16.82
N SER A 199 -1.94 -4.11 -17.70
CA SER A 199 -0.53 -4.28 -17.38
C SER A 199 0.34 -3.29 -18.15
N ASN A 200 1.28 -2.61 -17.45
CA ASN A 200 2.25 -1.69 -18.08
C ASN A 200 1.63 -0.66 -19.03
N ASN A 201 0.56 0.03 -18.60
CA ASN A 201 -0.19 1.03 -19.37
C ASN A 201 -0.83 0.53 -20.66
N LYS A 202 -1.14 -0.74 -20.75
CA LYS A 202 -1.87 -1.35 -21.87
C LYS A 202 -2.69 -2.53 -21.39
N PHE A 203 -3.65 -2.93 -22.20
CA PHE A 203 -4.39 -4.17 -21.99
C PHE A 203 -3.67 -5.34 -22.64
N VAL A 204 -3.55 -6.43 -21.89
CA VAL A 204 -2.97 -7.71 -22.33
C VAL A 204 -4.06 -8.77 -22.22
N ARG A 205 -4.16 -9.62 -23.22
CA ARG A 205 -5.12 -10.73 -23.30
C ARG A 205 -4.58 -11.95 -22.57
#